data_d8869ea2d26839b4caf6d6af7ee3d491
#
_entry.id   d8869ea2d26839b4caf6d6af7ee3d491
#
_cell.length_a   1.000
_cell.length_b   1.000
_cell.length_c   1.000
_cell.angle_alpha   90.00
_cell.angle_beta   90.00
_cell.angle_gamma   90.00
#
_symmetry.space_group_name_H-M   'P 1'
#
loop_
_entity.id
_entity.type
_entity.pdbx_description
1 polymer ?
#
loop_
_entity_poly.entity_id
_entity_poly.type
_entity_poly.pdbx_seq_one_letter_code
_entity_poly.pdbx_strand_id
1 'polypeptide(L)'
;MSDVILYSGNAFSVADGMGRFVLPLEMRRQVKLASGGENRLCLSVHMDNGCATGFGLSHKLFLFEEVNELEREARAANRPFNGDLERENRLGTIEDVNFDEGGRFFLHPDIKEEAGITDVVFFYGVGRYFQIWKPEALVESPDRPALIRNKVRRWLEQRAAEGGK
;
A
#
# COMPACT_ATOMS: atom_id res chain seq x y z
N MET A 1 17.67 -11.37 17.82
CA MET A 1 17.72 -10.72 16.52
C MET A 1 16.30 -10.32 16.12
N SER A 2 16.07 -9.06 15.83
CA SER A 2 14.75 -8.62 15.37
C SER A 2 14.56 -9.02 13.92
N ASP A 3 13.35 -9.44 13.58
CA ASP A 3 13.02 -9.79 12.22
C ASP A 3 12.97 -8.55 11.34
N VAL A 4 13.50 -8.68 10.14
CA VAL A 4 13.43 -7.60 9.15
C VAL A 4 12.12 -7.71 8.39
N ILE A 5 11.35 -6.64 8.41
CA ILE A 5 10.10 -6.57 7.64
C ILE A 5 10.44 -6.12 6.23
N LEU A 6 10.07 -6.93 5.24
CA LEU A 6 10.36 -6.64 3.85
C LEU A 6 9.20 -7.06 2.96
N TYR A 7 8.64 -6.09 2.23
CA TYR A 7 7.59 -6.34 1.27
C TYR A 7 8.18 -6.38 -0.14
N SER A 8 7.99 -7.49 -0.83
CA SER A 8 8.47 -7.68 -2.21
C SER A 8 7.43 -8.46 -3.00
N GLY A 9 7.62 -8.50 -4.31
CA GLY A 9 6.72 -9.22 -5.20
C GLY A 9 5.46 -8.44 -5.51
N ASN A 10 4.53 -9.12 -6.17
CA ASN A 10 3.29 -8.50 -6.65
C ASN A 10 2.21 -9.56 -6.85
N ALA A 11 0.96 -9.13 -6.83
CA ALA A 11 -0.18 -10.02 -7.06
C ALA A 11 -1.43 -9.21 -7.35
N PHE A 12 -2.35 -9.82 -8.11
CA PHE A 12 -3.67 -9.25 -8.33
C PHE A 12 -4.66 -9.83 -7.32
N SER A 13 -5.69 -9.06 -7.01
CA SER A 13 -6.84 -9.55 -6.26
C SER A 13 -8.11 -8.95 -6.83
N VAL A 14 -9.10 -9.80 -7.07
CA VAL A 14 -10.42 -9.39 -7.53
C VAL A 14 -11.35 -9.43 -6.34
N ALA A 15 -12.15 -8.39 -6.15
CA ALA A 15 -13.07 -8.30 -5.04
C ALA A 15 -14.02 -9.50 -5.03
N ASP A 16 -14.26 -10.09 -3.86
CA ASP A 16 -15.21 -11.17 -3.70
C ASP A 16 -16.66 -10.63 -3.70
N GLY A 17 -17.63 -11.52 -3.51
CA GLY A 17 -19.04 -11.14 -3.50
C GLY A 17 -19.44 -10.15 -2.40
N MET A 18 -18.59 -9.98 -1.39
CA MET A 18 -18.79 -9.01 -0.31
C MET A 18 -17.94 -7.74 -0.50
N GLY A 19 -17.17 -7.65 -1.58
CA GLY A 19 -16.30 -6.49 -1.85
C GLY A 19 -14.96 -6.53 -1.16
N ARG A 20 -14.52 -7.70 -0.67
CA ARG A 20 -13.22 -7.86 0.01
C ARG A 20 -12.14 -8.25 -0.98
N PHE A 21 -10.91 -7.84 -0.68
CA PHE A 21 -9.70 -8.26 -1.40
C PHE A 21 -8.92 -9.26 -0.55
N VAL A 22 -8.04 -10.02 -1.19
CA VAL A 22 -7.17 -10.99 -0.51
C VAL A 22 -5.76 -10.45 -0.48
N LEU A 23 -5.23 -10.24 0.72
CA LEU A 23 -3.84 -9.85 0.92
C LEU A 23 -2.92 -11.01 0.53
N PRO A 24 -1.96 -10.81 -0.39
CA PRO A 24 -1.06 -11.89 -0.82
C PRO A 24 -0.33 -12.53 0.35
N LEU A 25 -0.12 -13.85 0.28
CA LEU A 25 0.41 -14.63 1.41
C LEU A 25 1.70 -14.06 2.00
N GLU A 26 2.67 -13.70 1.16
CA GLU A 26 3.95 -13.17 1.67
C GLU A 26 3.77 -11.79 2.32
N MET A 27 2.95 -10.93 1.73
CA MET A 27 2.65 -9.62 2.34
C MET A 27 1.88 -9.79 3.64
N ARG A 28 0.95 -10.74 3.69
CA ARG A 28 0.18 -11.08 4.89
C ARG A 28 1.09 -11.50 6.04
N ARG A 29 2.08 -12.34 5.75
CA ARG A 29 3.07 -12.77 6.74
C ARG A 29 3.85 -11.60 7.29
N GLN A 30 4.31 -10.71 6.42
CA GLN A 30 5.07 -9.53 6.82
C GLN A 30 4.22 -8.57 7.65
N VAL A 31 2.97 -8.34 7.26
CA VAL A 31 2.04 -7.50 8.01
C VAL A 31 1.82 -8.06 9.42
N LYS A 32 1.56 -9.36 9.51
CA LYS A 32 1.34 -10.04 10.80
C LYS A 32 2.57 -9.92 11.70
N LEU A 33 3.76 -10.16 11.14
CA LEU A 33 5.01 -10.02 11.85
C LEU A 33 5.21 -8.59 12.35
N ALA A 34 4.99 -7.61 11.49
CA ALA A 34 5.11 -6.18 11.83
C ALA A 34 4.03 -5.70 12.81
N SER A 35 2.96 -6.47 12.95
CA SER A 35 1.85 -6.13 13.84
C SER A 35 1.85 -6.95 15.14
N GLY A 36 3.01 -7.52 15.49
CA GLY A 36 3.15 -8.27 16.74
C GLY A 36 2.36 -9.57 16.79
N GLY A 37 2.08 -10.15 15.62
CA GLY A 37 1.30 -11.38 15.49
C GLY A 37 -0.20 -11.14 15.28
N GLU A 38 -0.64 -9.89 15.30
CA GLU A 38 -2.04 -9.55 15.03
C GLU A 38 -2.33 -9.50 13.53
N ASN A 39 -3.56 -9.87 13.16
CA ASN A 39 -4.05 -9.75 11.79
C ASN A 39 -4.55 -8.32 11.54
N ARG A 40 -3.65 -7.35 11.68
CA ARG A 40 -3.98 -5.94 11.56
C ARG A 40 -3.16 -5.27 10.46
N LEU A 41 -3.87 -4.68 9.51
CA LEU A 41 -3.32 -4.00 8.34
C LEU A 41 -3.57 -2.50 8.48
N CYS A 42 -2.53 -1.71 8.26
CA CYS A 42 -2.64 -0.25 8.20
C CYS A 42 -2.69 0.18 6.75
N LEU A 43 -3.64 1.02 6.41
CA LEU A 43 -3.87 1.50 5.06
C LEU A 43 -3.78 3.03 5.00
N SER A 44 -3.26 3.54 3.90
CA SER A 44 -3.22 4.97 3.63
C SER A 44 -3.15 5.21 2.12
N VAL A 45 -2.87 6.43 1.71
CA VAL A 45 -2.72 6.81 0.30
C VAL A 45 -1.34 7.39 0.09
N HIS A 46 -0.70 7.01 -1.02
CA HIS A 46 0.61 7.55 -1.38
C HIS A 46 0.46 8.98 -1.88
N MET A 47 1.21 9.90 -1.29
CA MET A 47 1.08 11.33 -1.57
C MET A 47 1.35 11.69 -3.04
N ASP A 48 2.36 11.04 -3.65
CA ASP A 48 2.79 11.38 -5.00
C ASP A 48 2.11 10.56 -6.09
N ASN A 49 1.90 9.27 -5.81
CA ASN A 49 1.37 8.34 -6.83
C ASN A 49 -0.15 8.23 -6.83
N GLY A 50 -0.81 8.61 -5.75
CA GLY A 50 -2.25 8.47 -5.63
C GLY A 50 -2.74 7.04 -5.43
N CYS A 51 -1.85 6.04 -5.34
CA CYS A 51 -2.24 4.68 -5.02
C CYS A 51 -2.47 4.52 -3.53
N ALA A 52 -3.12 3.44 -3.12
CA ALA A 52 -3.21 3.10 -1.71
C ALA A 52 -1.90 2.46 -1.24
N THR A 53 -1.65 2.49 0.05
CA THR A 53 -0.48 1.87 0.67
C THR A 53 -0.92 0.98 1.82
N GLY A 54 -0.12 -0.05 2.10
CA GLY A 54 -0.38 -0.96 3.21
C GLY A 54 0.89 -1.36 3.93
N PHE A 55 0.77 -1.61 5.23
CA PHE A 55 1.90 -2.01 6.08
C PHE A 55 1.37 -2.51 7.43
N GLY A 56 2.27 -3.05 8.24
CA GLY A 56 1.94 -3.45 9.61
C GLY A 56 2.16 -2.33 10.61
N LEU A 57 1.74 -2.56 11.85
CA LEU A 57 1.76 -1.54 12.91
C LEU A 57 3.13 -0.91 13.15
N SER A 58 4.21 -1.69 13.08
CA SER A 58 5.56 -1.19 13.37
C SER A 58 6.03 -0.08 12.42
N HIS A 59 5.45 -0.01 11.23
CA HIS A 59 5.83 1.02 10.26
C HIS A 59 5.41 2.42 10.70
N LYS A 60 4.41 2.53 11.57
CA LYS A 60 3.97 3.84 12.10
C LYS A 60 5.12 4.57 12.80
N LEU A 61 5.87 3.85 13.63
CA LEU A 61 7.01 4.44 14.33
C LEU A 61 8.10 4.87 13.35
N PHE A 62 8.35 4.06 12.33
CA PHE A 62 9.31 4.41 11.27
C PHE A 62 8.91 5.72 10.58
N LEU A 63 7.64 5.87 10.22
CA LEU A 63 7.15 7.10 9.57
C LEU A 63 7.33 8.33 10.47
N PHE A 64 7.05 8.17 11.76
CA PHE A 64 7.22 9.23 12.73
C PHE A 64 8.69 9.65 12.84
N GLU A 65 9.58 8.68 12.98
CA GLU A 65 11.03 8.94 13.09
C GLU A 65 11.59 9.56 11.80
N GLU A 66 11.10 9.13 10.64
CA GLU A 66 11.52 9.69 9.35
C GLU A 66 11.19 11.18 9.26
N VAL A 67 9.99 11.58 9.68
CA VAL A 67 9.62 13.00 9.67
C VAL A 67 10.47 13.79 10.66
N ASN A 68 10.73 13.24 11.84
CA ASN A 68 11.59 13.88 12.83
C ASN A 68 13.00 14.12 12.29
N GLU A 69 13.55 13.16 11.54
CA GLU A 69 14.87 13.30 10.93
C GLU A 69 14.87 14.38 9.84
N LEU A 70 13.87 14.36 8.97
CA LEU A 70 13.72 15.38 7.93
C LEU A 70 13.59 16.80 8.53
N GLU A 71 12.88 16.90 9.65
CA GLU A 71 12.73 18.16 10.37
C GLU A 71 14.06 18.64 10.93
N ARG A 72 14.85 17.74 11.53
CA ARG A 72 16.19 18.09 12.03
C ARG A 72 17.12 18.54 10.90
N GLU A 73 17.11 17.83 9.78
CA GLU A 73 17.91 18.18 8.61
C GLU A 73 17.52 19.55 8.05
N ALA A 74 16.23 19.85 7.99
CA ALA A 74 15.74 21.13 7.51
C ALA A 74 16.19 22.27 8.42
N ARG A 75 16.13 22.09 9.75
CA ARG A 75 16.61 23.05 10.72
C ARG A 75 18.10 23.31 10.59
N ALA A 76 18.87 22.23 10.46
CA ALA A 76 20.33 22.34 10.29
C ALA A 76 20.71 23.07 9.00
N ALA A 77 19.93 22.89 7.93
CA ALA A 77 20.14 23.54 6.65
C ALA A 77 19.43 24.89 6.54
N ASN A 78 18.75 25.31 7.60
CA ASN A 78 17.97 26.56 7.65
C ASN A 78 16.93 26.63 6.53
N ARG A 79 16.26 25.50 6.28
CA ARG A 79 15.18 25.36 5.27
C ARG A 79 13.81 25.36 5.94
N PRO A 80 12.78 25.94 5.30
CA PRO A 80 11.41 25.81 5.79
C PRO A 80 10.98 24.34 5.78
N PHE A 81 10.26 23.92 6.82
CA PHE A 81 9.72 22.56 6.90
C PHE A 81 8.53 22.56 7.86
N ASN A 82 7.40 22.09 7.38
CA ASN A 82 6.20 21.95 8.21
C ASN A 82 6.07 20.50 8.68
N GLY A 83 6.66 20.21 9.84
CA GLY A 83 6.66 18.86 10.39
C GLY A 83 5.28 18.33 10.72
N ASP A 84 4.40 19.18 11.23
CA ASP A 84 3.04 18.77 11.57
C ASP A 84 2.26 18.34 10.33
N LEU A 85 2.37 19.10 9.23
CA LEU A 85 1.72 18.75 7.99
C LEU A 85 2.22 17.39 7.45
N GLU A 86 3.54 17.18 7.52
CA GLU A 86 4.12 15.90 7.12
C GLU A 86 3.60 14.74 7.99
N ARG A 87 3.44 14.96 9.29
CA ARG A 87 2.87 13.96 10.19
C ARG A 87 1.40 13.71 9.92
N GLU A 88 0.62 14.73 9.60
CA GLU A 88 -0.76 14.59 9.20
C GLU A 88 -0.87 13.72 7.94
N ASN A 89 -0.05 14.01 6.93
CA ASN A 89 -0.07 13.27 5.66
C ASN A 89 0.34 11.81 5.81
N ARG A 90 1.28 11.52 6.70
CA ARG A 90 1.85 10.17 6.82
C ARG A 90 1.21 9.34 7.93
N LEU A 91 0.76 9.97 9.00
CA LEU A 91 0.20 9.28 10.16
C LEU A 91 -1.29 9.52 10.33
N GLY A 92 -1.74 10.75 10.12
CA GLY A 92 -3.14 11.12 10.33
C GLY A 92 -4.09 10.49 9.32
N THR A 93 -3.57 10.06 8.17
CA THR A 93 -4.37 9.44 7.11
C THR A 93 -4.49 7.92 7.23
N ILE A 94 -3.85 7.32 8.24
CA ILE A 94 -3.83 5.86 8.39
C ILE A 94 -5.17 5.35 8.92
N GLU A 95 -5.70 4.33 8.25
CA GLU A 95 -6.88 3.59 8.68
C GLU A 95 -6.48 2.14 8.93
N ASP A 96 -6.72 1.65 10.15
CA ASP A 96 -6.42 0.28 10.51
C ASP A 96 -7.60 -0.62 10.18
N VAL A 97 -7.32 -1.82 9.67
CA VAL A 97 -8.34 -2.81 9.36
C VAL A 97 -7.83 -4.20 9.73
N ASN A 98 -8.74 -5.07 10.14
CA ASN A 98 -8.40 -6.47 10.39
C ASN A 98 -8.57 -7.28 9.11
N PHE A 99 -7.76 -8.33 8.96
CA PHE A 99 -7.95 -9.30 7.91
C PHE A 99 -8.19 -10.68 8.54
N ASP A 100 -8.91 -11.55 7.84
CA ASP A 100 -9.20 -12.89 8.35
C ASP A 100 -8.04 -13.86 8.08
N GLU A 101 -8.18 -15.10 8.49
CA GLU A 101 -7.12 -16.11 8.33
C GLU A 101 -6.78 -16.39 6.87
N GLY A 102 -7.72 -16.15 5.96
CA GLY A 102 -7.49 -16.26 4.51
C GLY A 102 -6.90 -15.01 3.89
N GLY A 103 -6.70 -13.95 4.68
CA GLY A 103 -6.15 -12.68 4.20
C GLY A 103 -7.18 -11.73 3.61
N ARG A 104 -8.46 -12.03 3.77
CA ARG A 104 -9.53 -11.19 3.22
C ARG A 104 -9.74 -9.96 4.11
N PHE A 105 -9.85 -8.79 3.47
CA PHE A 105 -10.05 -7.52 4.18
C PHE A 105 -10.92 -6.58 3.35
N PHE A 106 -11.52 -5.61 4.02
CA PHE A 106 -12.21 -4.52 3.36
C PHE A 106 -11.25 -3.34 3.20
N LEU A 107 -11.10 -2.87 1.97
CA LEU A 107 -10.35 -1.63 1.73
C LEU A 107 -11.22 -0.46 2.18
N HIS A 108 -10.69 0.38 3.07
CA HIS A 108 -11.43 1.51 3.64
C HIS A 108 -12.05 2.36 2.52
N PRO A 109 -13.35 2.71 2.61
CA PRO A 109 -14.04 3.41 1.51
C PRO A 109 -13.36 4.69 1.04
N ASP A 110 -12.88 5.50 1.97
CA ASP A 110 -12.21 6.77 1.62
C ASP A 110 -10.90 6.54 0.88
N ILE A 111 -10.13 5.53 1.32
CA ILE A 111 -8.87 5.16 0.67
C ILE A 111 -9.16 4.58 -0.71
N LYS A 112 -10.16 3.74 -0.80
CA LYS A 112 -10.59 3.14 -2.07
C LYS A 112 -10.96 4.21 -3.09
N GLU A 113 -11.72 5.21 -2.67
CA GLU A 113 -12.13 6.32 -3.52
C GLU A 113 -10.94 7.15 -3.99
N GLU A 114 -10.08 7.55 -3.06
CA GLU A 114 -8.88 8.35 -3.40
C GLU A 114 -7.96 7.62 -4.37
N ALA A 115 -7.80 6.31 -4.21
CA ALA A 115 -6.95 5.50 -5.08
C ALA A 115 -7.65 5.10 -6.39
N GLY A 116 -8.91 5.45 -6.57
CA GLY A 116 -9.68 5.13 -7.78
C GLY A 116 -9.95 3.65 -7.95
N ILE A 117 -9.92 2.88 -6.86
CA ILE A 117 -10.05 1.43 -6.90
C ILE A 117 -11.54 1.03 -6.93
N THR A 118 -11.88 0.07 -7.77
CA THR A 118 -13.22 -0.48 -7.86
C THR A 118 -13.24 -1.95 -7.43
N ASP A 119 -13.04 -2.88 -8.36
CA ASP A 119 -13.20 -4.32 -8.10
C ASP A 119 -11.91 -5.13 -8.26
N VAL A 120 -10.82 -4.50 -8.70
CA VAL A 120 -9.53 -5.16 -8.89
C VAL A 120 -8.43 -4.30 -8.30
N VAL A 121 -7.49 -4.95 -7.63
CA VAL A 121 -6.28 -4.28 -7.13
C VAL A 121 -5.04 -5.05 -7.56
N PHE A 122 -3.94 -4.33 -7.68
CA PHE A 122 -2.62 -4.90 -7.88
C PHE A 122 -1.76 -4.50 -6.68
N PHE A 123 -1.31 -5.52 -5.93
CA PHE A 123 -0.41 -5.34 -4.80
C PHE A 123 1.03 -5.31 -5.31
N TYR A 124 1.82 -4.41 -4.78
CA TYR A 124 3.17 -4.17 -5.27
C TYR A 124 4.11 -3.83 -4.10
N GLY A 125 4.96 -4.77 -3.72
CA GLY A 125 5.90 -4.59 -2.61
C GLY A 125 7.04 -3.66 -2.99
N VAL A 126 7.34 -2.69 -2.13
CA VAL A 126 8.39 -1.70 -2.37
C VAL A 126 9.35 -1.58 -1.18
N GLY A 127 9.50 -2.64 -0.41
CA GLY A 127 10.44 -2.73 0.69
C GLY A 127 9.80 -2.51 2.05
N ARG A 128 9.68 -1.28 2.50
CA ARG A 128 9.16 -0.97 3.84
C ARG A 128 7.64 -1.02 3.95
N TYR A 129 6.96 -0.96 2.81
CA TYR A 129 5.51 -1.01 2.70
C TYR A 129 5.15 -1.60 1.34
N PHE A 130 3.88 -1.78 1.07
CA PHE A 130 3.43 -2.18 -0.25
C PHE A 130 2.39 -1.20 -0.77
N GLN A 131 2.32 -1.10 -2.08
CA GLN A 131 1.36 -0.25 -2.79
C GLN A 131 0.19 -1.10 -3.25
N ILE A 132 -0.98 -0.48 -3.31
CA ILE A 132 -2.21 -1.11 -3.79
C ILE A 132 -2.74 -0.22 -4.90
N TRP A 133 -2.65 -0.70 -6.13
CA TRP A 133 -2.94 0.09 -7.32
C TRP A 133 -4.24 -0.34 -8.00
N LYS A 134 -4.96 0.65 -8.52
CA LYS A 134 -5.88 0.38 -9.62
C LYS A 134 -5.01 -0.04 -10.80
N PRO A 135 -5.22 -1.24 -11.38
CA PRO A 135 -4.31 -1.74 -12.43
C PRO A 135 -4.13 -0.78 -13.62
N GLU A 136 -5.22 -0.17 -14.08
CA GLU A 136 -5.19 0.77 -15.22
C GLU A 136 -4.30 1.99 -14.90
N ALA A 137 -4.37 2.50 -13.68
CA ALA A 137 -3.57 3.65 -13.27
C ALA A 137 -2.08 3.31 -13.23
N LEU A 138 -1.73 2.10 -12.84
CA LEU A 138 -0.34 1.66 -12.81
C LEU A 138 0.25 1.62 -14.22
N VAL A 139 -0.49 1.07 -15.18
CA VAL A 139 -0.04 0.98 -16.59
C VAL A 139 0.27 2.37 -17.13
N GLU A 140 -0.48 3.38 -16.73
CA GLU A 140 -0.31 4.76 -17.22
C GLU A 140 0.71 5.57 -16.41
N SER A 141 1.36 4.95 -15.44
CA SER A 141 2.38 5.60 -14.61
C SER A 141 3.77 5.32 -15.21
N PRO A 142 4.37 6.27 -15.95
CA PRO A 142 5.62 6.00 -16.69
C PRO A 142 6.82 5.74 -15.80
N ASP A 143 6.76 6.15 -14.54
CA ASP A 143 7.84 5.94 -13.58
C ASP A 143 7.89 4.51 -13.02
N ARG A 144 6.88 3.70 -13.33
CA ARG A 144 6.87 2.29 -12.90
C ARG A 144 7.73 1.47 -13.85
N PRO A 145 8.42 0.42 -13.33
CA PRO A 145 9.25 -0.44 -14.19
C PRO A 145 8.45 -1.03 -15.36
N ALA A 146 9.10 -1.09 -16.52
CA ALA A 146 8.47 -1.63 -17.72
C ALA A 146 7.98 -3.06 -17.53
N LEU A 147 8.74 -3.89 -16.79
CA LEU A 147 8.35 -5.26 -16.47
C LEU A 147 6.97 -5.30 -15.79
N ILE A 148 6.76 -4.43 -14.82
CA ILE A 148 5.52 -4.38 -14.04
C ILE A 148 4.37 -3.83 -14.90
N ARG A 149 4.60 -2.73 -15.62
CA ARG A 149 3.57 -2.16 -16.50
C ARG A 149 3.12 -3.15 -17.58
N ASN A 150 4.07 -3.88 -18.16
CA ASN A 150 3.77 -4.89 -19.18
C ASN A 150 3.00 -6.08 -18.60
N LYS A 151 3.36 -6.52 -17.40
CA LYS A 151 2.65 -7.59 -16.70
C LYS A 151 1.19 -7.20 -16.47
N VAL A 152 0.96 -6.00 -15.95
CA VAL A 152 -0.39 -5.52 -15.63
C VAL A 152 -1.20 -5.33 -16.92
N ARG A 153 -0.57 -4.77 -17.97
CA ARG A 153 -1.25 -4.60 -19.27
C ARG A 153 -1.71 -5.95 -19.83
N ARG A 154 -0.84 -6.96 -19.81
CA ARG A 154 -1.19 -8.30 -20.30
C ARG A 154 -2.34 -8.90 -19.51
N TRP A 155 -2.31 -8.73 -18.20
CA TRP A 155 -3.38 -9.24 -17.35
C TRP A 155 -4.72 -8.58 -17.68
N LEU A 156 -4.72 -7.26 -17.87
CA LEU A 156 -5.92 -6.49 -18.23
C LEU A 156 -6.46 -6.90 -19.59
N GLU A 157 -5.57 -7.09 -20.58
CA GLU A 157 -5.95 -7.54 -21.91
C GLU A 157 -6.58 -8.92 -21.90
N GLN A 158 -5.98 -9.85 -21.13
CA GLN A 158 -6.50 -11.21 -20.98
C GLN A 158 -7.86 -11.19 -20.30
N ARG A 159 -8.01 -10.40 -19.25
CA ARG A 159 -9.28 -10.27 -18.53
C ARG A 159 -10.38 -9.70 -19.45
N ALA A 160 -10.05 -8.70 -20.26
CA ALA A 160 -10.98 -8.13 -21.23
C ALA A 160 -11.41 -9.15 -22.29
N ALA A 161 -10.46 -9.98 -22.77
CA ALA A 161 -10.75 -11.04 -23.73
C ALA A 161 -11.66 -12.13 -23.15
N GLU A 162 -11.61 -12.34 -21.84
CA GLU A 162 -12.46 -13.29 -21.12
C GLU A 162 -13.82 -12.68 -20.73
N GLY A 163 -14.14 -11.50 -21.23
CA GLY A 163 -15.41 -10.83 -20.95
C GLY A 163 -15.45 -10.06 -19.64
N GLY A 164 -14.28 -9.72 -19.07
CA GLY A 164 -14.20 -8.92 -17.85
C GLY A 164 -14.57 -9.66 -16.55
N LYS A 165 -14.56 -10.97 -16.58
CA LYS A 165 -14.91 -11.81 -15.42
C LYS A 165 -13.79 -11.92 -14.39
#